data_45df74533ff16acf66280a06cc4552f1
#
_entry.id   45df74533ff16acf66280a06cc4552f1
#
_cell.length_a   1.000
_cell.length_b   1.000
_cell.length_c   1.000
_cell.angle_alpha   90.00
_cell.angle_beta   90.00
_cell.angle_gamma   90.00
#
_symmetry.space_group_name_H-M   'P 1'
#
loop_
_entity.id
_entity.type
_entity.pdbx_description
1 polymer ?
#
loop_
_entity_poly.entity_id
_entity_poly.type
_entity_poly.pdbx_seq_one_letter_code
_entity_poly.pdbx_strand_id
1 'polypeptide(L)'
;GKKLKYYSNNIVLTAGGYTNNEKLFTKYSPKSFLYTPKFNGSEGLVHKIAERNNFKIDGGELYKGMIGGVLQKSSDKHSVSVSINTIPQDRQPWEIWINCEGNRFLREDHPSADYRRHKVNIQTKQKFFIIFDEGVLVNSPSISITNDGGLQGHIKEELVLEKYQSVEALAKGINVKVDNLYDTIKNYNY
;
A
#
# COMPACT_ATOMS: atom_id res chain seq x y z
N GLY A 1 8.05 -36.05 -7.77
CA GLY A 1 7.02 -36.04 -8.81
C GLY A 1 7.59 -36.48 -10.16
N LYS A 2 6.77 -37.04 -11.03
CA LYS A 2 7.20 -37.43 -12.39
C LYS A 2 7.45 -36.16 -13.21
N LYS A 3 8.58 -36.10 -13.91
CA LYS A 3 8.83 -35.06 -14.92
C LYS A 3 8.07 -35.44 -16.21
N LEU A 4 7.15 -34.57 -16.61
CA LEU A 4 6.44 -34.67 -17.88
C LEU A 4 7.07 -33.70 -18.87
N LYS A 5 7.20 -34.11 -20.14
CA LYS A 5 7.64 -33.26 -21.24
C LYS A 5 6.46 -33.04 -22.18
N TYR A 6 6.19 -31.78 -22.48
CA TYR A 6 5.20 -31.36 -23.45
C TYR A 6 5.92 -30.72 -24.65
N TYR A 7 5.46 -30.99 -25.85
CA TYR A 7 5.96 -30.40 -27.07
C TYR A 7 4.86 -29.57 -27.70
N SER A 8 5.19 -28.33 -28.06
CA SER A 8 4.24 -27.42 -28.68
C SER A 8 4.98 -26.41 -29.54
N ASN A 9 4.32 -25.89 -30.57
CA ASN A 9 4.84 -24.82 -31.40
C ASN A 9 4.84 -23.47 -30.69
N ASN A 10 3.93 -23.29 -29.72
CA ASN A 10 3.81 -22.06 -28.95
C ASN A 10 3.55 -22.40 -27.47
N ILE A 11 4.13 -21.60 -26.58
CA ILE A 11 3.95 -21.72 -25.13
C ILE A 11 3.56 -20.37 -24.58
N VAL A 12 2.51 -20.34 -23.73
CA VAL A 12 2.10 -19.16 -22.96
C VAL A 12 2.45 -19.39 -21.50
N LEU A 13 3.24 -18.49 -20.92
CA LEU A 13 3.69 -18.56 -19.54
C LEU A 13 2.87 -17.59 -18.67
N THR A 14 2.00 -18.11 -17.80
CA THR A 14 1.09 -17.35 -16.93
C THR A 14 1.31 -17.67 -15.45
N ALA A 15 2.53 -18.01 -15.04
CA ALA A 15 2.87 -18.49 -13.70
C ALA A 15 3.13 -17.37 -12.68
N GLY A 16 2.42 -16.23 -12.77
CA GLY A 16 2.47 -15.13 -11.83
C GLY A 16 3.62 -14.13 -12.07
N GLY A 17 3.63 -13.10 -11.23
CA GLY A 17 4.60 -12.01 -11.29
C GLY A 17 5.86 -12.23 -10.45
N TYR A 18 6.54 -11.14 -10.09
CA TYR A 18 7.83 -11.17 -9.39
C TYR A 18 7.85 -10.35 -8.09
N THR A 19 6.72 -9.83 -7.63
CA THR A 19 6.66 -8.89 -6.51
C THR A 19 7.08 -9.47 -5.16
N ASN A 20 7.11 -10.80 -5.02
CA ASN A 20 7.62 -11.45 -3.81
C ASN A 20 9.12 -11.80 -3.90
N ASN A 21 9.78 -11.42 -5.00
CA ASN A 21 11.20 -11.60 -5.19
C ASN A 21 11.91 -10.25 -5.17
N GLU A 22 12.48 -9.88 -4.01
CA GLU A 22 13.12 -8.59 -3.79
C GLU A 22 14.21 -8.27 -4.81
N LYS A 23 15.01 -9.27 -5.21
CA LYS A 23 16.08 -9.08 -6.21
C LYS A 23 15.54 -8.70 -7.58
N LEU A 24 14.49 -9.39 -8.04
CA LEU A 24 13.85 -9.08 -9.32
C LEU A 24 13.11 -7.75 -9.23
N PHE A 25 12.44 -7.48 -8.09
CA PHE A 25 11.74 -6.21 -7.89
C PHE A 25 12.72 -5.03 -7.95
N THR A 26 13.82 -5.09 -7.23
CA THR A 26 14.86 -4.05 -7.25
C THR A 26 15.48 -3.89 -8.63
N LYS A 27 15.67 -4.99 -9.37
CA LYS A 27 16.20 -4.95 -10.73
C LYS A 27 15.29 -4.20 -11.70
N TYR A 28 13.98 -4.47 -11.67
CA TYR A 28 13.02 -3.90 -12.62
C TYR A 28 12.39 -2.60 -12.14
N SER A 29 12.31 -2.37 -10.83
CA SER A 29 11.68 -1.19 -10.22
C SER A 29 12.57 -0.56 -9.14
N PRO A 30 13.79 -0.11 -9.47
CA PRO A 30 14.80 0.30 -8.47
C PRO A 30 14.42 1.54 -7.66
N LYS A 31 13.46 2.33 -8.14
CA LYS A 31 12.98 3.55 -7.47
C LYS A 31 11.72 3.32 -6.62
N SER A 32 11.18 2.11 -6.61
CA SER A 32 9.95 1.79 -5.90
C SER A 32 10.25 1.04 -4.60
N PHE A 33 9.41 1.24 -3.61
CA PHE A 33 9.41 0.46 -2.38
C PHE A 33 8.40 -0.68 -2.50
N LEU A 34 8.82 -1.87 -2.12
CA LEU A 34 7.96 -3.05 -2.15
C LEU A 34 7.34 -3.26 -0.77
N TYR A 35 6.04 -3.10 -0.69
CA TYR A 35 5.22 -3.46 0.45
C TYR A 35 4.28 -4.58 0.02
N THR A 36 4.43 -5.76 0.56
CA THR A 36 3.63 -6.93 0.16
C THR A 36 2.94 -7.59 1.34
N PRO A 37 1.72 -8.10 1.16
CA PRO A 37 1.16 -9.03 2.13
C PRO A 37 2.03 -10.29 2.19
N LYS A 38 2.08 -10.93 3.37
CA LYS A 38 2.76 -12.22 3.51
C LYS A 38 1.92 -13.33 2.85
N PHE A 39 2.17 -13.60 1.58
CA PHE A 39 1.61 -14.78 0.92
C PHE A 39 2.67 -15.42 0.03
N ASN A 40 2.56 -16.73 -0.15
CA ASN A 40 3.45 -17.49 -1.01
C ASN A 40 3.04 -17.29 -2.48
N GLY A 41 3.99 -16.96 -3.34
CA GLY A 41 3.75 -16.76 -4.77
C GLY A 41 4.48 -15.54 -5.34
N SER A 42 4.28 -15.26 -6.61
CA SER A 42 4.91 -14.11 -7.31
C SER A 42 6.45 -14.06 -7.18
N GLU A 43 7.08 -15.22 -7.18
CA GLU A 43 8.54 -15.40 -7.03
C GLU A 43 9.33 -15.13 -8.32
N GLY A 44 8.65 -14.76 -9.40
CA GLY A 44 9.29 -14.43 -10.68
C GLY A 44 9.76 -15.65 -11.48
N LEU A 45 9.05 -16.78 -11.40
CA LEU A 45 9.41 -17.98 -12.14
C LEU A 45 9.55 -17.73 -13.63
N VAL A 46 8.60 -17.02 -14.23
CA VAL A 46 8.62 -16.67 -15.67
C VAL A 46 9.83 -15.82 -16.01
N HIS A 47 10.15 -14.83 -15.19
CA HIS A 47 11.33 -13.96 -15.36
C HIS A 47 12.63 -14.77 -15.29
N LYS A 48 12.74 -15.69 -14.31
CA LYS A 48 13.91 -16.59 -14.19
C LYS A 48 14.06 -17.52 -15.40
N ILE A 49 12.95 -18.00 -15.96
CA ILE A 49 12.96 -18.83 -17.19
C ILE A 49 13.41 -17.97 -18.38
N ALA A 50 12.88 -16.76 -18.53
CA ALA A 50 13.25 -15.84 -19.61
C ALA A 50 14.74 -15.49 -19.56
N GLU A 51 15.26 -15.13 -18.39
CA GLU A 51 16.68 -14.82 -18.20
C GLU A 51 17.60 -16.01 -18.53
N ARG A 52 17.26 -17.22 -18.08
CA ARG A 52 18.04 -18.43 -18.34
C ARG A 52 18.10 -18.81 -19.82
N ASN A 53 17.08 -18.43 -20.57
CA ASN A 53 16.98 -18.75 -22.01
C ASN A 53 17.29 -17.55 -22.91
N ASN A 54 17.77 -16.44 -22.35
CA ASN A 54 18.06 -15.19 -23.06
C ASN A 54 16.83 -14.64 -23.82
N PHE A 55 15.63 -14.84 -23.29
CA PHE A 55 14.43 -14.24 -23.87
C PHE A 55 14.37 -12.76 -23.52
N LYS A 56 13.93 -11.95 -24.48
CA LYS A 56 13.69 -10.52 -24.23
C LYS A 56 12.56 -10.36 -23.21
N ILE A 57 12.82 -9.58 -22.17
CA ILE A 57 11.79 -9.10 -21.23
C ILE A 57 11.52 -7.64 -21.59
N ASP A 58 10.27 -7.32 -21.87
CA ASP A 58 9.82 -5.99 -22.21
C ASP A 58 8.82 -5.50 -21.15
N GLY A 59 8.85 -4.20 -20.82
CA GLY A 59 7.96 -3.61 -19.82
C GLY A 59 8.18 -4.10 -18.38
N GLY A 60 9.31 -4.71 -18.08
CA GLY A 60 9.63 -5.16 -16.71
C GLY A 60 9.62 -4.03 -15.67
N GLU A 61 9.86 -2.79 -16.09
CA GLU A 61 9.81 -1.57 -15.29
C GLU A 61 8.38 -1.04 -15.08
N LEU A 62 7.40 -1.57 -15.78
CA LEU A 62 6.00 -1.12 -15.72
C LEU A 62 5.27 -1.77 -14.54
N TYR A 63 5.71 -1.44 -13.33
CA TYR A 63 5.04 -1.90 -12.11
C TYR A 63 3.89 -0.98 -11.70
N LYS A 64 2.72 -1.54 -11.51
CA LYS A 64 1.53 -0.85 -11.03
C LYS A 64 1.07 -1.44 -9.69
N GLY A 65 1.54 -0.84 -8.60
CA GLY A 65 1.14 -1.22 -7.25
C GLY A 65 -0.28 -0.79 -6.88
N MET A 66 -0.86 -1.46 -5.89
CA MET A 66 -2.09 -1.00 -5.23
C MET A 66 -1.74 -0.01 -4.10
N ILE A 67 -2.64 0.95 -3.85
CA ILE A 67 -2.59 1.82 -2.68
C ILE A 67 -3.44 1.19 -1.57
N GLY A 68 -3.10 1.47 -0.31
CA GLY A 68 -3.95 1.08 0.82
C GLY A 68 -3.48 -0.14 1.59
N GLY A 69 -2.23 -0.55 1.40
CA GLY A 69 -1.60 -1.51 2.30
C GLY A 69 -1.22 -0.85 3.62
N VAL A 70 -1.71 -1.38 4.74
CA VAL A 70 -1.35 -0.91 6.08
C VAL A 70 -0.18 -1.73 6.61
N LEU A 71 0.90 -1.04 7.00
CA LEU A 71 2.14 -1.68 7.44
C LEU A 71 1.98 -2.26 8.83
N GLN A 72 2.48 -3.46 9.04
CA GLN A 72 2.54 -4.08 10.36
C GLN A 72 3.64 -3.47 11.21
N LYS A 73 3.32 -3.13 12.46
CA LYS A 73 4.23 -2.43 13.39
C LYS A 73 5.43 -3.27 13.82
N SER A 74 5.28 -4.58 13.92
CA SER A 74 6.24 -5.50 14.54
C SER A 74 7.06 -6.35 13.58
N SER A 75 6.86 -6.22 12.29
CA SER A 75 7.48 -7.13 11.35
C SER A 75 8.54 -6.52 10.47
N ASP A 76 9.37 -7.41 9.96
CA ASP A 76 10.38 -7.14 8.94
C ASP A 76 9.86 -6.21 7.84
N LYS A 77 10.53 -5.18 7.75
CA LYS A 77 10.66 -4.03 6.84
C LYS A 77 9.53 -3.69 5.85
N HIS A 78 8.67 -4.59 5.40
CA HIS A 78 7.75 -4.29 4.30
C HIS A 78 6.45 -5.12 4.30
N SER A 79 6.04 -5.64 5.44
CA SER A 79 4.84 -6.47 5.54
C SER A 79 3.58 -5.63 5.65
N VAL A 80 2.62 -5.90 4.78
CA VAL A 80 1.26 -5.37 4.84
C VAL A 80 0.38 -6.35 5.60
N SER A 81 -0.28 -5.88 6.66
CA SER A 81 -1.19 -6.73 7.47
C SER A 81 -2.64 -6.64 6.99
N VAL A 82 -3.05 -5.47 6.53
CA VAL A 82 -4.44 -5.20 6.13
C VAL A 82 -4.44 -4.36 4.86
N SER A 83 -5.42 -4.58 4.03
CA SER A 83 -5.72 -3.70 2.91
C SER A 83 -6.95 -2.85 3.23
N ILE A 84 -6.86 -1.56 2.95
CA ILE A 84 -7.96 -0.61 3.12
C ILE A 84 -8.57 -0.22 1.78
N ASN A 85 -9.87 0.11 1.80
CA ASN A 85 -10.56 0.59 0.60
C ASN A 85 -10.19 2.05 0.33
N THR A 86 -9.40 2.26 -0.71
CA THR A 86 -8.96 3.58 -1.17
C THR A 86 -9.64 4.01 -2.47
N ILE A 87 -10.73 3.34 -2.87
CA ILE A 87 -11.46 3.61 -4.11
C ILE A 87 -12.65 4.52 -3.78
N PRO A 88 -12.62 5.83 -4.15
CA PRO A 88 -13.68 6.77 -3.79
C PRO A 88 -15.06 6.42 -4.38
N GLN A 89 -15.07 5.66 -5.49
CA GLN A 89 -16.31 5.17 -6.11
C GLN A 89 -17.02 4.11 -5.27
N ASP A 90 -16.26 3.35 -4.48
CA ASP A 90 -16.79 2.30 -3.60
C ASP A 90 -17.11 2.85 -2.20
N ARG A 91 -16.33 3.83 -1.75
CA ARG A 91 -16.43 4.44 -0.43
C ARG A 91 -15.96 5.88 -0.46
N GLN A 92 -16.86 6.82 -0.14
CA GLN A 92 -16.48 8.22 0.06
C GLN A 92 -15.46 8.34 1.21
N PRO A 93 -14.28 8.92 1.00
CA PRO A 93 -13.30 9.14 2.05
C PRO A 93 -13.80 10.19 3.07
N TRP A 94 -13.58 9.91 4.35
CA TRP A 94 -13.83 10.82 5.47
C TRP A 94 -12.56 11.10 6.27
N GLU A 95 -11.49 10.45 5.91
CA GLU A 95 -10.16 10.54 6.48
C GLU A 95 -9.28 11.51 5.71
N ILE A 96 -8.21 11.99 6.34
CA ILE A 96 -7.16 12.82 5.72
C ILE A 96 -5.91 11.99 5.48
N TRP A 97 -5.31 12.09 4.30
CA TRP A 97 -4.03 11.46 4.00
C TRP A 97 -2.91 12.48 4.10
N ILE A 98 -1.99 12.26 5.06
CA ILE A 98 -0.86 13.14 5.32
C ILE A 98 0.47 12.44 5.03
N ASN A 99 1.44 13.21 4.57
CA ASN A 99 2.81 12.74 4.38
C ASN A 99 3.62 12.72 5.69
N CYS A 100 4.89 12.30 5.61
CA CYS A 100 5.81 12.26 6.76
C CYS A 100 6.16 13.64 7.32
N GLU A 101 5.70 14.73 6.72
CA GLU A 101 5.88 16.10 7.21
C GLU A 101 4.62 16.64 7.91
N GLY A 102 3.51 15.90 7.90
CA GLY A 102 2.22 16.28 8.46
C GLY A 102 1.32 17.07 7.50
N ASN A 103 1.69 17.14 6.21
CA ASN A 103 0.92 17.88 5.21
C ASN A 103 -0.01 16.96 4.43
N ARG A 104 -1.25 17.39 4.19
CA ARG A 104 -2.14 16.75 3.21
C ARG A 104 -1.51 16.91 1.81
N PHE A 105 -1.36 15.82 1.08
CA PHE A 105 -0.59 15.83 -0.16
C PHE A 105 -1.40 15.47 -1.41
N LEU A 106 -2.67 15.06 -1.22
CA LEU A 106 -3.59 14.75 -2.31
C LEU A 106 -5.03 15.06 -1.91
N ARG A 107 -5.90 14.97 -2.87
CA ARG A 107 -7.35 14.93 -2.68
C ARG A 107 -7.79 13.47 -2.66
N GLU A 108 -8.29 13.01 -1.52
CA GLU A 108 -8.59 11.59 -1.24
C GLU A 108 -9.70 11.04 -2.14
N ASP A 109 -10.70 11.89 -2.46
CA ASP A 109 -11.84 11.57 -3.33
C ASP A 109 -11.55 11.77 -4.83
N HIS A 110 -10.31 12.06 -5.21
CA HIS A 110 -9.97 12.23 -6.63
C HIS A 110 -10.25 10.93 -7.41
N PRO A 111 -11.04 10.96 -8.49
CA PRO A 111 -11.51 9.73 -9.16
C PRO A 111 -10.40 8.94 -9.84
N SER A 112 -9.33 9.58 -10.29
CA SER A 112 -8.22 8.91 -10.96
C SER A 112 -7.30 8.16 -9.97
N ALA A 113 -7.27 6.85 -10.08
CA ALA A 113 -6.33 6.00 -9.33
C ALA A 113 -4.86 6.30 -9.70
N ASP A 114 -4.59 6.65 -10.95
CA ASP A 114 -3.23 6.98 -11.39
C ASP A 114 -2.73 8.28 -10.79
N TYR A 115 -3.61 9.30 -10.65
CA TYR A 115 -3.28 10.52 -9.92
C TYR A 115 -2.92 10.20 -8.47
N ARG A 116 -3.75 9.44 -7.75
CA ARG A 116 -3.48 9.08 -6.36
C ARG A 116 -2.19 8.28 -6.20
N ARG A 117 -1.94 7.29 -7.10
CA ARG A 117 -0.67 6.55 -7.11
C ARG A 117 0.54 7.46 -7.34
N HIS A 118 0.44 8.36 -8.32
CA HIS A 118 1.51 9.33 -8.57
C HIS A 118 1.82 10.15 -7.32
N LYS A 119 0.78 10.67 -6.66
CA LYS A 119 0.93 11.45 -5.41
C LYS A 119 1.55 10.65 -4.27
N VAL A 120 1.23 9.36 -4.12
CA VAL A 120 1.88 8.48 -3.15
C VAL A 120 3.34 8.19 -3.55
N ASN A 121 3.59 7.91 -4.83
CA ASN A 121 4.92 7.52 -5.31
C ASN A 121 5.97 8.62 -5.12
N ILE A 122 5.58 9.88 -5.11
CA ILE A 122 6.49 11.00 -4.88
C ILE A 122 6.72 11.30 -3.38
N GLN A 123 5.98 10.64 -2.47
CA GLN A 123 6.23 10.80 -1.03
C GLN A 123 7.46 10.02 -0.57
N THR A 124 8.09 10.49 0.50
CA THR A 124 9.27 9.85 1.10
C THR A 124 8.98 8.39 1.44
N LYS A 125 9.76 7.47 0.87
CA LYS A 125 9.60 6.02 1.02
C LYS A 125 8.21 5.51 0.62
N GLN A 126 7.45 6.29 -0.17
CA GLN A 126 6.07 5.98 -0.55
C GLN A 126 5.16 5.68 0.66
N LYS A 127 5.46 6.32 1.79
CA LYS A 127 4.71 6.21 3.04
C LYS A 127 3.84 7.44 3.26
N PHE A 128 2.68 7.19 3.84
CA PHE A 128 1.77 8.23 4.32
C PHE A 128 0.99 7.71 5.53
N PHE A 129 0.37 8.60 6.26
CA PHE A 129 -0.53 8.28 7.35
C PHE A 129 -1.96 8.62 6.95
N ILE A 130 -2.89 7.81 7.39
CA ILE A 130 -4.31 8.10 7.29
C ILE A 130 -4.77 8.47 8.70
N ILE A 131 -5.27 9.68 8.86
CA ILE A 131 -5.74 10.19 10.14
C ILE A 131 -7.24 10.46 10.10
N PHE A 132 -7.90 10.18 11.19
CA PHE A 132 -9.35 10.38 11.36
C PHE A 132 -9.71 10.42 12.84
N ASP A 133 -10.88 10.94 13.16
CA ASP A 133 -11.41 10.96 14.51
C ASP A 133 -12.34 9.77 14.83
N GLU A 134 -12.84 9.72 16.03
CA GLU A 134 -13.74 8.66 16.48
C GLU A 134 -15.10 8.72 15.77
N GLY A 135 -15.52 9.91 15.31
CA GLY A 135 -16.75 10.10 14.53
C GLY A 135 -16.68 9.36 13.19
N VAL A 136 -15.52 9.36 12.54
CA VAL A 136 -15.28 8.58 11.30
C VAL A 136 -15.41 7.09 11.57
N LEU A 137 -14.85 6.58 12.67
CA LEU A 137 -14.94 5.16 13.02
C LEU A 137 -16.37 4.66 13.19
N VAL A 138 -17.23 5.51 13.76
CA VAL A 138 -18.62 5.14 14.10
C VAL A 138 -19.57 5.34 12.91
N ASN A 139 -19.39 6.41 12.15
CA ASN A 139 -20.40 6.87 11.19
C ASN A 139 -20.02 6.61 9.72
N SER A 140 -18.71 6.44 9.41
CA SER A 140 -18.32 6.23 8.01
C SER A 140 -18.52 4.77 7.57
N PRO A 141 -18.69 4.51 6.27
CA PRO A 141 -18.54 3.15 5.75
C PRO A 141 -17.17 2.58 6.08
N SER A 142 -17.09 1.26 6.31
CA SER A 142 -15.83 0.61 6.70
C SER A 142 -14.69 0.93 5.74
N ILE A 143 -13.57 1.36 6.29
CA ILE A 143 -12.34 1.57 5.54
C ILE A 143 -11.59 0.24 5.26
N SER A 144 -11.82 -0.80 6.05
CA SER A 144 -11.22 -2.12 5.85
C SER A 144 -11.90 -2.89 4.73
N ILE A 145 -11.13 -3.56 3.89
CA ILE A 145 -11.64 -4.47 2.86
C ILE A 145 -11.97 -5.85 3.45
N THR A 146 -11.38 -6.22 4.58
CA THR A 146 -11.61 -7.52 5.20
C THR A 146 -12.86 -7.51 6.06
N ASN A 147 -13.68 -8.56 5.98
CA ASN A 147 -14.91 -8.72 6.75
C ASN A 147 -14.67 -9.13 8.23
N ASP A 148 -13.43 -9.13 8.70
CA ASP A 148 -13.00 -9.65 10.00
C ASP A 148 -13.23 -8.67 11.16
N GLY A 149 -14.44 -8.14 11.28
CA GLY A 149 -14.79 -7.17 12.33
C GLY A 149 -14.35 -5.74 12.02
N GLY A 150 -13.94 -5.46 10.78
CA GLY A 150 -13.54 -4.14 10.30
C GLY A 150 -12.30 -3.59 11.02
N LEU A 151 -12.12 -2.26 10.94
CA LEU A 151 -11.03 -1.58 11.64
C LEU A 151 -11.04 -1.81 13.16
N GLN A 152 -12.22 -1.96 13.76
CA GLN A 152 -12.36 -2.20 15.20
C GLN A 152 -11.75 -3.54 15.64
N GLY A 153 -11.78 -4.56 14.80
CA GLY A 153 -11.09 -5.83 15.06
C GLY A 153 -9.56 -5.65 15.13
N HIS A 154 -9.03 -4.84 14.22
CA HIS A 154 -7.58 -4.57 14.15
C HIS A 154 -7.08 -3.59 15.22
N ILE A 155 -7.95 -2.73 15.77
CA ILE A 155 -7.63 -1.89 16.95
C ILE A 155 -7.33 -2.77 18.16
N LYS A 156 -8.10 -3.83 18.38
CA LYS A 156 -7.91 -4.76 19.51
C LYS A 156 -6.60 -5.54 19.42
N GLU A 157 -6.09 -5.73 18.23
CA GLU A 157 -4.83 -6.46 18.00
C GLU A 157 -3.60 -5.54 18.02
N GLU A 158 -3.74 -4.23 18.28
CA GLU A 158 -2.68 -3.21 18.33
C GLU A 158 -1.75 -3.16 17.09
N LEU A 159 -2.11 -3.84 16.01
CA LEU A 159 -1.21 -4.11 14.90
C LEU A 159 -1.14 -2.95 13.89
N VAL A 160 -2.17 -2.09 13.82
CA VAL A 160 -2.35 -1.23 12.66
C VAL A 160 -2.86 0.16 13.00
N LEU A 161 -3.64 0.31 14.06
CA LEU A 161 -4.26 1.57 14.44
C LEU A 161 -3.75 2.04 15.80
N GLU A 162 -3.39 3.31 15.86
CA GLU A 162 -2.99 3.99 17.09
C GLU A 162 -4.00 5.08 17.45
N LYS A 163 -4.37 5.17 18.71
CA LYS A 163 -5.25 6.21 19.24
C LYS A 163 -4.44 7.21 20.08
N TYR A 164 -4.63 8.49 19.80
CA TYR A 164 -3.98 9.58 20.50
C TYR A 164 -5.03 10.54 21.07
N GLN A 165 -4.75 11.14 22.25
CA GLN A 165 -5.71 11.99 22.95
C GLN A 165 -5.69 13.45 22.47
N SER A 166 -4.67 13.84 21.69
CA SER A 166 -4.57 15.18 21.13
C SER A 166 -3.78 15.19 19.82
N VAL A 167 -3.89 16.27 19.06
CA VAL A 167 -3.15 16.48 17.82
C VAL A 167 -1.64 16.50 18.08
N GLU A 168 -1.20 17.08 19.20
CA GLU A 168 0.21 17.11 19.60
C GLU A 168 0.72 15.70 19.91
N ALA A 169 -0.06 14.92 20.64
CA ALA A 169 0.29 13.53 20.96
C ALA A 169 0.37 12.68 19.67
N LEU A 170 -0.57 12.87 18.76
CA LEU A 170 -0.55 12.25 17.43
C LEU A 170 0.71 12.65 16.65
N ALA A 171 0.97 13.95 16.51
CA ALA A 171 2.13 14.45 15.77
C ALA A 171 3.45 13.89 16.32
N LYS A 172 3.59 13.85 17.65
CA LYS A 172 4.74 13.25 18.32
C LYS A 172 4.83 11.75 18.07
N GLY A 173 3.72 11.02 18.16
CA GLY A 173 3.66 9.56 17.99
C GLY A 173 4.05 9.12 16.60
N ILE A 174 3.60 9.82 15.56
CA ILE A 174 3.94 9.53 14.16
C ILE A 174 5.15 10.31 13.65
N ASN A 175 5.80 11.09 14.51
CA ASN A 175 7.00 11.88 14.21
C ASN A 175 6.83 12.86 13.04
N VAL A 176 5.79 13.68 13.09
CA VAL A 176 5.55 14.78 12.14
C VAL A 176 5.58 16.12 12.86
N LYS A 177 5.70 17.23 12.11
CA LYS A 177 5.66 18.58 12.67
C LYS A 177 4.25 18.93 13.14
N VAL A 178 4.15 19.35 14.40
CA VAL A 178 2.86 19.68 15.04
C VAL A 178 2.13 20.79 14.28
N ASP A 179 2.84 21.88 13.93
CA ASP A 179 2.26 23.03 13.25
C ASP A 179 1.68 22.64 11.87
N ASN A 180 2.41 21.83 11.10
CA ASN A 180 1.93 21.35 9.81
C ASN A 180 0.65 20.51 9.96
N LEU A 181 0.60 19.67 11.00
CA LEU A 181 -0.56 18.83 11.25
C LEU A 181 -1.78 19.66 11.67
N TYR A 182 -1.59 20.67 12.52
CA TYR A 182 -2.64 21.61 12.89
C TYR A 182 -3.18 22.35 11.68
N ASP A 183 -2.31 22.94 10.87
CA ASP A 183 -2.71 23.64 9.65
C ASP A 183 -3.44 22.71 8.67
N THR A 184 -2.98 21.47 8.54
CA THR A 184 -3.64 20.46 7.71
C THR A 184 -5.06 20.17 8.19
N ILE A 185 -5.26 19.89 9.48
CA ILE A 185 -6.58 19.60 10.06
C ILE A 185 -7.49 20.82 9.96
N LYS A 186 -6.97 22.00 10.29
CA LYS A 186 -7.71 23.26 10.19
C LYS A 186 -8.21 23.49 8.77
N ASN A 187 -7.31 23.39 7.78
CA ASN A 187 -7.65 23.62 6.38
C ASN A 187 -8.59 22.56 5.78
N TYR A 188 -8.62 21.36 6.35
CA TYR A 188 -9.55 20.31 5.93
C TYR A 188 -10.97 20.54 6.42
N ASN A 189 -11.13 21.11 7.61
CA ASN A 189 -12.42 21.33 8.27
C ASN A 189 -13.11 22.64 7.82
N TYR A 190 -12.48 23.47 7.00
CA TYR A 190 -13.04 24.68 6.41
C TYR A 190 -13.37 24.48 4.92
#